data_9caf412bae0a53573e6536660a4ab7b5
#
_entry.id   9caf412bae0a53573e6536660a4ab7b5
#
_cell.length_a   1.000
_cell.length_b   1.000
_cell.length_c   1.000
_cell.angle_alpha   90.00
_cell.angle_beta   90.00
_cell.angle_gamma   90.00
#
_symmetry.space_group_name_H-M   'P 1'
#
loop_
_entity.id
_entity.type
_entity.pdbx_description
1 polymer ?
#
loop_
_entity_poly.entity_id
_entity_poly.type
_entity_poly.pdbx_seq_one_letter_code
_entity_poly.pdbx_strand_id
1 'polypeptide(L)'
;MVQPEDREDGAAVDVILKGKRQMKRKYGVVDYLRKHYPPPEGSGEVEVEFLEGYDSIEGPDGSMGFGVFVPTEEKIYIADDLPGGEESMIETVAHEWKHWLQYCNDEAYDEEEAEDFARQIAEEFL
;
A
#
# COMPACT_ATOMS: atom_id res chain seq x y z
N MET A 1 16.19 -1.32 -20.57
CA MET A 1 16.65 -1.34 -19.26
C MET A 1 18.00 -1.89 -19.20
N VAL A 2 18.69 -1.39 -18.44
CA VAL A 2 19.84 -2.08 -18.23
C VAL A 2 19.46 -3.33 -17.64
N GLN A 3 19.86 -4.31 -18.29
CA GLN A 3 19.69 -5.59 -17.71
C GLN A 3 20.55 -5.63 -16.48
N PRO A 4 20.00 -5.98 -15.36
CA PRO A 4 20.79 -6.10 -14.16
C PRO A 4 21.94 -7.04 -14.35
N GLU A 5 21.71 -8.05 -15.09
CA GLU A 5 22.71 -9.05 -15.36
C GLU A 5 23.87 -8.54 -16.19
N ASP A 6 23.70 -7.43 -16.85
CA ASP A 6 24.77 -6.81 -17.61
C ASP A 6 25.73 -6.05 -16.72
N ARG A 7 25.44 -5.98 -15.43
CA ARG A 7 26.28 -5.31 -14.48
C ARG A 7 27.27 -6.27 -13.89
N GLU A 8 28.50 -5.87 -13.90
CA GLU A 8 29.57 -6.68 -13.33
C GLU A 8 29.92 -6.28 -11.91
N ASP A 9 29.53 -5.11 -11.45
CA ASP A 9 29.91 -4.69 -10.12
C ASP A 9 28.90 -5.15 -9.07
N GLY A 10 29.38 -5.49 -7.90
CA GLY A 10 28.55 -6.01 -6.82
C GLY A 10 27.55 -5.00 -6.28
N ALA A 11 27.87 -3.71 -6.38
CA ALA A 11 26.98 -2.67 -5.89
C ALA A 11 25.69 -2.62 -6.71
N ALA A 12 25.77 -2.74 -8.02
CA ALA A 12 24.60 -2.78 -8.88
C ALA A 12 23.73 -4.00 -8.59
N VAL A 13 24.34 -5.14 -8.36
CA VAL A 13 23.63 -6.36 -8.02
C VAL A 13 22.91 -6.20 -6.69
N ASP A 14 23.56 -5.63 -5.69
CA ASP A 14 22.95 -5.39 -4.38
C ASP A 14 21.73 -4.47 -4.47
N VAL A 15 21.83 -3.40 -5.25
CA VAL A 15 20.72 -2.47 -5.43
C VAL A 15 19.53 -3.18 -6.06
N ILE A 16 19.76 -4.00 -7.04
CA ILE A 16 18.71 -4.76 -7.71
C ILE A 16 18.03 -5.73 -6.75
N LEU A 17 18.81 -6.44 -5.96
CA LEU A 17 18.27 -7.39 -4.98
C LEU A 17 17.44 -6.67 -3.92
N LYS A 18 17.91 -5.52 -3.45
CA LYS A 18 17.14 -4.71 -2.48
C LYS A 18 15.83 -4.23 -3.08
N GLY A 19 15.86 -3.76 -4.32
CA GLY A 19 14.67 -3.34 -5.02
C GLY A 19 13.65 -4.46 -5.16
N LYS A 20 14.10 -5.65 -5.52
CA LYS A 20 13.21 -6.81 -5.64
C LYS A 20 12.60 -7.19 -4.29
N ARG A 21 13.35 -7.11 -3.20
CA ARG A 21 12.84 -7.41 -1.87
C ARG A 21 11.78 -6.40 -1.44
N GLN A 22 12.00 -5.11 -1.72
CA GLN A 22 11.04 -4.06 -1.40
C GLN A 22 9.74 -4.24 -2.18
N MET A 23 9.82 -4.53 -3.48
CA MET A 23 8.65 -4.82 -4.30
C MET A 23 7.88 -6.01 -3.76
N LYS A 24 8.59 -7.08 -3.40
CA LYS A 24 7.97 -8.27 -2.86
C LYS A 24 7.20 -7.98 -1.58
N ARG A 25 7.72 -7.10 -0.71
CA ARG A 25 7.04 -6.73 0.54
C ARG A 25 5.84 -5.84 0.29
N LYS A 26 5.94 -4.88 -0.64
CA LYS A 26 4.81 -4.04 -1.03
C LYS A 26 3.62 -4.88 -1.48
N TYR A 27 3.85 -5.76 -2.43
CA TYR A 27 2.79 -6.61 -2.95
C TYR A 27 2.44 -7.73 -1.98
N GLY A 28 3.37 -8.12 -1.13
CA GLY A 28 3.12 -9.10 -0.08
C GLY A 28 2.04 -8.66 0.89
N VAL A 29 2.06 -7.39 1.33
CA VAL A 29 1.01 -6.90 2.23
C VAL A 29 -0.34 -6.83 1.53
N VAL A 30 -0.36 -6.44 0.25
CA VAL A 30 -1.61 -6.42 -0.51
C VAL A 30 -2.19 -7.83 -0.63
N ASP A 31 -1.36 -8.81 -0.96
CA ASP A 31 -1.79 -10.21 -1.06
C ASP A 31 -2.28 -10.75 0.28
N TYR A 32 -1.57 -10.39 1.35
CA TYR A 32 -1.97 -10.75 2.72
C TYR A 32 -3.36 -10.22 3.05
N LEU A 33 -3.61 -8.95 2.73
CA LEU A 33 -4.91 -8.33 2.99
C LEU A 33 -6.01 -8.97 2.15
N ARG A 34 -5.74 -9.27 0.89
CA ARG A 34 -6.72 -9.96 0.04
C ARG A 34 -7.09 -11.32 0.58
N LYS A 35 -6.13 -12.02 1.13
CA LYS A 35 -6.32 -13.37 1.65
C LYS A 35 -7.05 -13.39 2.99
N HIS A 36 -6.65 -12.50 3.91
CA HIS A 36 -7.13 -12.53 5.29
C HIS A 36 -8.24 -11.53 5.60
N TYR A 37 -8.37 -10.49 4.80
CA TYR A 37 -9.35 -9.43 5.01
C TYR A 37 -10.03 -9.07 3.69
N PRO A 38 -10.68 -10.05 3.03
CA PRO A 38 -11.34 -9.80 1.75
C PRO A 38 -12.61 -8.96 1.94
N PRO A 39 -13.07 -8.28 0.87
CA PRO A 39 -14.35 -7.58 0.92
C PRO A 39 -15.51 -8.58 0.95
N PRO A 40 -16.72 -8.08 1.23
CA PRO A 40 -17.91 -8.92 1.09
C PRO A 40 -18.02 -9.48 -0.33
N GLU A 41 -18.59 -10.67 -0.43
CA GLU A 41 -18.78 -11.31 -1.72
C GLU A 41 -19.59 -10.40 -2.66
N GLY A 42 -19.15 -10.31 -3.90
CA GLY A 42 -19.80 -9.47 -4.90
C GLY A 42 -19.33 -8.03 -4.95
N SER A 43 -18.41 -7.64 -4.07
CA SER A 43 -17.92 -6.24 -4.01
C SER A 43 -16.90 -5.89 -5.09
N GLY A 44 -16.35 -6.86 -5.79
CA GLY A 44 -15.31 -6.64 -6.77
C GLY A 44 -13.93 -6.55 -6.15
N GLU A 45 -13.01 -5.94 -6.85
CA GLU A 45 -11.63 -5.83 -6.42
C GLU A 45 -11.18 -4.38 -6.41
N VAL A 46 -10.17 -4.08 -5.61
CA VAL A 46 -9.51 -2.78 -5.61
C VAL A 46 -8.09 -2.97 -6.15
N GLU A 47 -7.65 -2.01 -6.95
CA GLU A 47 -6.27 -1.97 -7.42
C GLU A 47 -5.46 -1.11 -6.48
N VAL A 48 -4.25 -1.56 -6.14
CA VAL A 48 -3.33 -0.77 -5.31
C VAL A 48 -2.16 -0.36 -6.17
N GLU A 49 -1.98 0.96 -6.30
CA GLU A 49 -0.89 1.51 -7.10
C GLU A 49 0.10 2.24 -6.20
N PHE A 50 1.37 1.89 -6.31
CA PHE A 50 2.44 2.57 -5.58
C PHE A 50 3.04 3.64 -6.47
N LEU A 51 3.01 4.88 -6.00
CA LEU A 51 3.52 6.03 -6.76
C LEU A 51 5.00 6.22 -6.46
N GLU A 52 5.82 5.82 -7.41
CA GLU A 52 7.27 5.84 -7.26
C GLU A 52 7.81 7.26 -7.07
N GLY A 53 8.63 7.42 -6.03
CA GLY A 53 9.26 8.71 -5.74
C GLY A 53 8.39 9.71 -5.00
N TYR A 54 7.14 9.37 -4.73
CA TYR A 54 6.24 10.28 -4.00
C TYR A 54 6.39 10.05 -2.50
N ASP A 55 6.58 11.13 -1.75
CA ASP A 55 6.62 11.07 -0.29
C ASP A 55 5.27 11.45 0.33
N SER A 56 4.35 11.94 -0.49
CA SER A 56 2.99 12.30 -0.07
C SER A 56 2.08 12.38 -1.29
N ILE A 57 0.78 12.35 -1.05
CA ILE A 57 -0.26 12.38 -2.11
C ILE A 57 -1.31 13.40 -1.69
N GLU A 58 -1.76 14.24 -2.63
CA GLU A 58 -2.86 15.15 -2.39
C GLU A 58 -4.17 14.40 -2.57
N GLY A 59 -5.02 14.46 -1.56
CA GLY A 59 -6.34 13.85 -1.60
C GLY A 59 -7.36 14.72 -2.33
N PRO A 60 -8.58 14.20 -2.55
CA PRO A 60 -9.63 14.95 -3.28
C PRO A 60 -10.03 16.25 -2.58
N ASP A 61 -9.85 16.34 -1.28
CA ASP A 61 -10.17 17.53 -0.49
C ASP A 61 -9.00 18.51 -0.39
N GLY A 62 -7.89 18.23 -1.08
CA GLY A 62 -6.70 19.06 -1.06
C GLY A 62 -5.75 18.77 0.10
N SER A 63 -6.12 17.90 1.03
CA SER A 63 -5.21 17.53 2.13
C SER A 63 -4.13 16.59 1.64
N MET A 64 -2.97 16.64 2.29
CA MET A 64 -1.85 15.75 1.94
C MET A 64 -1.84 14.55 2.89
N GLY A 65 -1.52 13.39 2.34
CA GLY A 65 -1.42 12.16 3.10
C GLY A 65 -0.44 11.20 2.44
N PHE A 66 -0.31 10.01 3.01
CA PHE A 66 0.58 8.99 2.48
C PHE A 66 -0.11 8.04 1.51
N GLY A 67 -1.42 8.00 1.54
CA GLY A 67 -2.23 7.19 0.64
C GLY A 67 -3.63 7.74 0.52
N VAL A 68 -4.37 7.24 -0.46
CA VAL A 68 -5.77 7.64 -0.66
C VAL A 68 -6.52 6.50 -1.34
N PHE A 69 -7.77 6.28 -0.90
CA PHE A 69 -8.70 5.39 -1.59
C PHE A 69 -9.64 6.26 -2.41
N VAL A 70 -9.75 5.97 -3.71
CA VAL A 70 -10.62 6.71 -4.63
C VAL A 70 -11.74 5.77 -5.08
N PRO A 71 -12.94 5.85 -4.48
CA PRO A 71 -14.04 4.92 -4.78
C PRO A 71 -14.45 4.90 -6.25
N THR A 72 -14.47 6.05 -6.89
CA THR A 72 -14.91 6.15 -8.30
C THR A 72 -13.98 5.42 -9.25
N GLU A 73 -12.73 5.22 -8.86
CA GLU A 73 -11.75 4.48 -9.65
C GLU A 73 -11.54 3.06 -9.15
N GLU A 74 -12.09 2.74 -7.99
CA GLU A 74 -11.85 1.48 -7.28
C GLU A 74 -10.35 1.24 -7.12
N LYS A 75 -9.65 2.29 -6.65
CA LYS A 75 -8.21 2.30 -6.59
C LYS A 75 -7.70 2.89 -5.29
N ILE A 76 -6.60 2.32 -4.81
CA ILE A 76 -5.84 2.85 -3.68
C ILE A 76 -4.48 3.30 -4.23
N TYR A 77 -4.11 4.55 -3.94
CA TYR A 77 -2.80 5.08 -4.31
C TYR A 77 -1.96 5.21 -3.05
N ILE A 78 -0.73 4.74 -3.09
CA ILE A 78 0.19 4.77 -1.96
C ILE A 78 1.49 5.45 -2.39
N ALA A 79 1.92 6.46 -1.64
CA ALA A 79 3.24 7.06 -1.85
C ALA A 79 4.29 6.03 -1.44
N ASP A 80 5.29 5.82 -2.26
CA ASP A 80 6.22 4.73 -2.01
C ASP A 80 7.54 5.16 -1.37
N ASP A 81 7.78 6.48 -1.25
CA ASP A 81 8.97 7.01 -0.60
C ASP A 81 8.59 7.68 0.73
N LEU A 82 8.03 6.89 1.64
CA LEU A 82 7.51 7.40 2.90
C LEU A 82 8.61 7.58 3.94
N PRO A 83 8.51 8.64 4.76
CA PRO A 83 9.54 8.91 5.78
C PRO A 83 9.68 7.82 6.83
N GLY A 84 8.63 7.06 7.10
CA GLY A 84 8.67 5.97 8.07
C GLY A 84 9.13 4.63 7.52
N GLY A 85 9.46 4.56 6.24
CA GLY A 85 9.94 3.34 5.61
C GLY A 85 8.88 2.25 5.50
N GLU A 86 9.32 1.00 5.66
CA GLU A 86 8.47 -0.17 5.44
C GLU A 86 7.27 -0.23 6.38
N GLU A 87 7.46 0.04 7.66
CA GLU A 87 6.36 0.02 8.62
C GLU A 87 5.29 1.04 8.24
N SER A 88 5.72 2.24 7.88
CA SER A 88 4.80 3.30 7.45
C SER A 88 4.05 2.90 6.19
N MET A 89 4.71 2.23 5.27
CA MET A 89 4.09 1.75 4.04
C MET A 89 3.03 0.71 4.33
N ILE A 90 3.34 -0.25 5.21
CA ILE A 90 2.39 -1.31 5.59
C ILE A 90 1.16 -0.70 6.26
N GLU A 91 1.38 0.22 7.20
CA GLU A 91 0.28 0.90 7.89
C GLU A 91 -0.58 1.70 6.92
N THR A 92 0.05 2.38 5.97
CA THR A 92 -0.68 3.18 4.98
C THR A 92 -1.54 2.31 4.07
N VAL A 93 -0.99 1.21 3.57
CA VAL A 93 -1.74 0.27 2.73
C VAL A 93 -2.95 -0.27 3.51
N ALA A 94 -2.73 -0.69 4.75
CA ALA A 94 -3.80 -1.26 5.58
C ALA A 94 -4.87 -0.22 5.91
N HIS A 95 -4.46 1.02 6.19
CA HIS A 95 -5.38 2.12 6.47
C HIS A 95 -6.34 2.36 5.30
N GLU A 96 -5.79 2.47 4.09
CA GLU A 96 -6.62 2.69 2.90
C GLU A 96 -7.44 1.44 2.54
N TRP A 97 -6.91 0.26 2.79
CA TRP A 97 -7.63 -0.99 2.62
C TRP A 97 -8.88 -1.02 3.51
N LYS A 98 -8.74 -0.56 4.75
CA LYS A 98 -9.88 -0.51 5.66
C LYS A 98 -10.96 0.45 5.17
N HIS A 99 -10.56 1.60 4.61
CA HIS A 99 -11.54 2.51 4.01
C HIS A 99 -12.27 1.86 2.84
N TRP A 100 -11.56 1.05 2.03
CA TRP A 100 -12.21 0.31 0.98
C TRP A 100 -13.20 -0.71 1.53
N LEU A 101 -12.85 -1.43 2.60
CA LEU A 101 -13.78 -2.35 3.25
C LEU A 101 -15.00 -1.64 3.81
N GLN A 102 -14.81 -0.48 4.43
CA GLN A 102 -15.93 0.34 4.91
C GLN A 102 -16.84 0.72 3.74
N TYR A 103 -16.27 1.14 2.65
CA TYR A 103 -17.02 1.48 1.44
C TYR A 103 -17.80 0.26 0.91
N CYS A 104 -17.17 -0.89 0.83
CA CYS A 104 -17.81 -2.12 0.36
C CYS A 104 -18.96 -2.58 1.27
N ASN A 105 -18.86 -2.28 2.56
CA ASN A 105 -19.89 -2.63 3.54
C ASN A 105 -20.93 -1.52 3.72
N ASP A 106 -20.87 -0.47 2.91
CA ASP A 106 -21.79 0.64 2.96
C ASP A 106 -21.75 1.37 4.32
N GLU A 107 -20.57 1.41 4.90
CA GLU A 107 -20.32 2.08 6.19
C GLU A 107 -19.72 3.46 5.95
N ALA A 108 -19.92 4.37 6.91
CA ALA A 108 -19.23 5.65 6.87
C ALA A 108 -17.73 5.43 7.11
N TYR A 109 -16.91 6.30 6.54
CA TYR A 109 -15.46 6.25 6.79
C TYR A 109 -15.19 6.59 8.26
N ASP A 110 -14.43 5.73 8.90
CA ASP A 110 -14.06 5.85 10.30
C ASP A 110 -12.53 5.81 10.38
N GLU A 111 -11.93 6.98 10.63
CA GLU A 111 -10.49 7.11 10.68
C GLU A 111 -9.86 6.36 11.85
N GLU A 112 -10.51 6.37 13.00
CA GLU A 112 -10.01 5.66 14.17
C GLU A 112 -9.98 4.16 13.92
N GLU A 113 -11.02 3.62 13.33
CA GLU A 113 -11.07 2.21 12.97
C GLU A 113 -10.00 1.86 11.94
N ALA A 114 -9.77 2.74 10.97
CA ALA A 114 -8.74 2.52 9.96
C ALA A 114 -7.35 2.56 10.56
N GLU A 115 -7.09 3.45 11.51
CA GLU A 115 -5.81 3.52 12.20
C GLU A 115 -5.55 2.32 13.09
N ASP A 116 -6.57 1.86 13.80
CA ASP A 116 -6.47 0.67 14.63
C ASP A 116 -6.18 -0.56 13.78
N PHE A 117 -6.86 -0.67 12.65
CA PHE A 117 -6.63 -1.75 11.70
C PHE A 117 -5.20 -1.70 11.16
N ALA A 118 -4.73 -0.51 10.82
CA ALA A 118 -3.36 -0.33 10.30
C ALA A 118 -2.31 -0.81 11.31
N ARG A 119 -2.48 -0.47 12.57
CA ARG A 119 -1.57 -0.92 13.63
C ARG A 119 -1.62 -2.43 13.79
N GLN A 120 -2.81 -3.00 13.76
CA GLN A 120 -2.98 -4.45 13.84
C GLN A 120 -2.24 -5.17 12.71
N ILE A 121 -2.42 -4.69 11.48
CA ILE A 121 -1.79 -5.31 10.31
C ILE A 121 -0.26 -5.16 10.38
N ALA A 122 0.25 -4.02 10.83
CA ALA A 122 1.68 -3.84 11.00
C ALA A 122 2.25 -4.87 11.97
N GLU A 123 1.56 -5.13 13.07
CA GLU A 123 1.98 -6.15 14.03
C GLU A 123 1.93 -7.55 13.44
N GLU A 124 0.89 -7.88 12.69
CA GLU A 124 0.71 -9.21 12.10
C GLU A 124 1.71 -9.48 10.98
N PHE A 125 1.98 -8.48 10.15
CA PHE A 125 2.78 -8.66 8.93
C PHE A 125 4.27 -8.52 9.19
N LEU A 126 4.65 -7.69 10.14
CA LEU A 126 6.05 -7.51 10.52
C LEU A 126 6.43 -8.48 11.63
#